data_d1b9e07484673dbc2d4d130304133271
#
_entry.id   d1b9e07484673dbc2d4d130304133271
#
_cell.length_a   1.000
_cell.length_b   1.000
_cell.length_c   1.000
_cell.angle_alpha   90.00
_cell.angle_beta   90.00
_cell.angle_gamma   90.00
#
_symmetry.space_group_name_H-M   'P 1'
#
loop_
_entity.id
_entity.type
_entity.pdbx_description
1 polymer ?
#
loop_
_entity_poly.entity_id
_entity_poly.type
_entity_poly.pdbx_seq_one_letter_code
_entity_poly.pdbx_strand_id
1 'polypeptide(L)'
;NDRLISARELEAARQRYETATATAESLGGSNQSRVVASNMNGYVKEVLVRPGDYVSAGQPLATVAQSRRLQLRAEVPERHYAMLPNITGANFRFSSGNDNSVYALSSLNGQLVSRGKSAETGDFFVPVIFEFNNVGHLVSGTFVEVYLLGRERQGVISIPITSLTEEQGVYYVYLRTGDHS
;
A
#
# COMPACT_ATOMS: atom_id res chain seq x y z
N ASN A 1 -30.89 64.53 -28.35
CA ASN A 1 -31.99 63.68 -27.87
C ASN A 1 -31.56 63.01 -26.59
N ASP A 2 -31.61 63.76 -25.51
CA ASP A 2 -31.43 63.19 -24.17
C ASP A 2 -32.69 62.38 -23.85
N ARG A 3 -32.55 61.06 -23.87
CA ARG A 3 -33.55 60.17 -23.30
C ARG A 3 -33.45 60.28 -21.80
N LEU A 4 -34.33 61.06 -21.19
CA LEU A 4 -34.55 61.06 -19.77
C LEU A 4 -35.00 59.66 -19.32
N ILE A 5 -34.11 58.89 -18.69
CA ILE A 5 -34.46 57.62 -18.05
C ILE A 5 -35.38 57.95 -16.88
N SER A 6 -36.50 57.24 -16.76
CA SER A 6 -37.40 57.46 -15.63
C SER A 6 -36.73 57.02 -14.32
N ALA A 7 -37.04 57.65 -13.19
CA ALA A 7 -36.50 57.32 -11.89
C ALA A 7 -36.69 55.82 -11.57
N ARG A 8 -37.75 55.18 -12.05
CA ARG A 8 -38.01 53.74 -11.92
C ARG A 8 -37.04 52.88 -12.73
N GLU A 9 -36.71 53.31 -13.94
CA GLU A 9 -35.71 52.57 -14.77
C GLU A 9 -34.32 52.68 -14.19
N LEU A 10 -33.96 53.81 -13.62
CA LEU A 10 -32.69 54.00 -12.92
C LEU A 10 -32.59 53.09 -11.68
N GLU A 11 -33.68 53.05 -10.88
CA GLU A 11 -33.72 52.20 -9.68
C GLU A 11 -33.69 50.71 -10.04
N ALA A 12 -34.41 50.28 -11.08
CA ALA A 12 -34.34 48.91 -11.56
C ALA A 12 -32.97 48.53 -12.12
N ALA A 13 -32.30 49.46 -12.81
CA ALA A 13 -30.92 49.23 -13.28
C ALA A 13 -29.93 49.13 -12.11
N ARG A 14 -30.10 49.93 -11.08
CA ARG A 14 -29.27 49.91 -9.87
C ARG A 14 -29.45 48.60 -9.11
N GLN A 15 -30.66 48.12 -8.90
CA GLN A 15 -30.94 46.85 -8.26
C GLN A 15 -30.32 45.67 -9.04
N ARG A 16 -30.44 45.72 -10.39
CA ARG A 16 -29.79 44.69 -11.23
C ARG A 16 -28.29 44.71 -11.10
N TYR A 17 -27.68 45.89 -11.05
CA TYR A 17 -26.22 46.03 -10.85
C TYR A 17 -25.79 45.51 -9.48
N GLU A 18 -26.49 45.88 -8.41
CA GLU A 18 -26.21 45.42 -7.06
C GLU A 18 -26.34 43.88 -6.93
N THR A 19 -27.40 43.31 -7.54
CA THR A 19 -27.60 41.85 -7.56
C THR A 19 -26.53 41.17 -8.38
N ALA A 20 -26.15 41.70 -9.53
CA ALA A 20 -25.10 41.15 -10.37
C ALA A 20 -23.72 41.24 -9.67
N THR A 21 -23.47 42.35 -8.97
CA THR A 21 -22.21 42.51 -8.19
C THR A 21 -22.16 41.54 -7.02
N ALA A 22 -23.24 41.39 -6.25
CA ALA A 22 -23.31 40.43 -5.15
C ALA A 22 -23.17 38.99 -5.66
N THR A 23 -23.74 38.66 -6.83
CA THR A 23 -23.60 37.38 -7.47
C THR A 23 -22.16 37.17 -7.97
N ALA A 24 -21.53 38.17 -8.57
CA ALA A 24 -20.14 38.12 -9.01
C ALA A 24 -19.17 37.99 -7.83
N GLU A 25 -19.44 38.70 -6.71
CA GLU A 25 -18.66 38.55 -5.48
C GLU A 25 -18.85 37.18 -4.84
N SER A 26 -20.03 36.60 -4.86
CA SER A 26 -20.29 35.26 -4.34
C SER A 26 -19.73 34.15 -5.21
N LEU A 27 -19.66 34.34 -6.52
CA LEU A 27 -19.16 33.39 -7.50
C LEU A 27 -17.70 33.65 -7.91
N GLY A 28 -17.23 34.89 -7.80
CA GLY A 28 -15.93 35.34 -8.30
C GLY A 28 -15.03 36.02 -7.28
N GLY A 29 -15.43 36.05 -6.05
CA GLY A 29 -14.69 36.70 -4.98
C GLY A 29 -13.44 35.93 -4.54
N SER A 30 -12.62 35.62 -5.39
CA SER A 30 -11.17 35.58 -5.28
C SER A 30 -10.59 34.69 -6.36
N ASN A 31 -9.88 35.31 -7.27
CA ASN A 31 -8.71 34.69 -7.91
C ASN A 31 -7.65 34.35 -6.83
N GLN A 32 -8.08 33.91 -5.65
CA GLN A 32 -7.20 33.37 -4.66
C GLN A 32 -6.84 31.98 -5.11
N SER A 33 -5.64 31.86 -5.65
CA SER A 33 -4.95 30.60 -5.81
C SER A 33 -5.08 29.82 -4.51
N ARG A 34 -6.00 28.86 -4.44
CA ARG A 34 -6.14 27.97 -3.29
C ARG A 34 -5.04 26.95 -3.35
N VAL A 35 -4.10 27.07 -2.44
CA VAL A 35 -3.11 26.01 -2.23
C VAL A 35 -3.84 24.83 -1.57
N VAL A 36 -3.91 23.73 -2.26
CA VAL A 36 -4.40 22.45 -1.70
C VAL A 36 -3.20 21.74 -1.10
N ALA A 37 -3.20 21.59 0.22
CA ALA A 37 -2.15 20.88 0.94
C ALA A 37 -2.68 19.54 1.46
N SER A 38 -1.79 18.53 1.49
CA SER A 38 -2.09 17.26 2.14
C SER A 38 -2.06 17.43 3.66
N ASN A 39 -3.01 16.81 4.35
CA ASN A 39 -3.04 16.73 5.81
C ASN A 39 -2.14 15.61 6.37
N MET A 40 -1.48 14.84 5.49
CA MET A 40 -0.57 13.77 5.87
C MET A 40 0.79 13.95 5.20
N ASN A 41 1.85 13.53 5.91
CA ASN A 41 3.19 13.49 5.36
C ASN A 41 3.33 12.28 4.43
N GLY A 42 3.85 12.51 3.23
CA GLY A 42 4.00 11.45 2.25
C GLY A 42 4.58 11.97 0.93
N TYR A 43 4.46 11.19 -0.11
CA TYR A 43 4.81 11.58 -1.47
C TYR A 43 3.57 11.54 -2.37
N VAL A 44 3.56 12.35 -3.40
CA VAL A 44 2.50 12.34 -4.42
C VAL A 44 2.66 11.10 -5.28
N LYS A 45 1.70 10.17 -5.17
CA LYS A 45 1.67 8.95 -5.97
C LYS A 45 1.18 9.23 -7.38
N GLU A 46 0.17 10.07 -7.50
CA GLU A 46 -0.49 10.37 -8.77
C GLU A 46 -1.13 11.76 -8.71
N VAL A 47 -1.06 12.50 -9.81
CA VAL A 47 -1.78 13.74 -10.02
C VAL A 47 -2.87 13.47 -11.05
N LEU A 48 -4.13 13.68 -10.67
CA LEU A 48 -5.32 13.31 -11.46
C LEU A 48 -5.84 14.46 -12.34
N VAL A 49 -5.27 15.65 -12.21
CA VAL A 49 -5.71 16.87 -12.92
C VAL A 49 -4.51 17.58 -13.55
N ARG A 50 -4.75 18.38 -14.58
CA ARG A 50 -3.75 19.17 -15.28
C ARG A 50 -3.99 20.65 -15.03
N PRO A 51 -2.95 21.49 -15.14
CA PRO A 51 -3.12 22.95 -15.14
C PRO A 51 -4.13 23.39 -16.20
N GLY A 52 -5.15 24.15 -15.79
CA GLY A 52 -6.24 24.60 -16.67
C GLY A 52 -7.49 23.73 -16.66
N ASP A 53 -7.45 22.56 -16.02
CA ASP A 53 -8.66 21.73 -15.88
C ASP A 53 -9.67 22.40 -14.94
N TYR A 54 -10.95 22.30 -15.30
CA TYR A 54 -12.04 22.66 -14.41
C TYR A 54 -12.23 21.55 -13.37
N VAL A 55 -12.28 21.94 -12.10
CA VAL A 55 -12.47 21.00 -10.99
C VAL A 55 -13.71 21.33 -10.18
N SER A 56 -14.46 20.32 -9.81
CA SER A 56 -15.64 20.43 -8.97
C SER A 56 -15.31 20.20 -7.50
N ALA A 57 -16.16 20.71 -6.61
CA ALA A 57 -16.04 20.43 -5.19
C ALA A 57 -16.18 18.92 -4.93
N GLY A 58 -15.22 18.35 -4.17
CA GLY A 58 -15.16 16.91 -3.89
C GLY A 58 -14.43 16.07 -4.94
N GLN A 59 -13.97 16.67 -6.04
CA GLN A 59 -13.20 15.96 -7.05
C GLN A 59 -11.79 15.66 -6.52
N PRO A 60 -11.29 14.41 -6.63
CA PRO A 60 -9.93 14.08 -6.27
C PRO A 60 -8.93 14.74 -7.23
N LEU A 61 -7.93 15.42 -6.70
CA LEU A 61 -6.92 16.15 -7.47
C LEU A 61 -5.60 15.38 -7.56
N ALA A 62 -5.23 14.71 -6.47
CA ALA A 62 -4.01 13.93 -6.37
C ALA A 62 -4.16 12.82 -5.32
N THR A 63 -3.37 11.79 -5.47
CA THR A 63 -3.24 10.73 -4.46
C THR A 63 -1.91 10.89 -3.76
N VAL A 64 -1.94 11.04 -2.42
CA VAL A 64 -0.76 11.09 -1.56
C VAL A 64 -0.61 9.73 -0.87
N ALA A 65 0.57 9.15 -0.95
CA ALA A 65 0.89 7.89 -0.28
C ALA A 65 1.94 8.11 0.82
N GLN A 66 1.80 7.37 1.91
CA GLN A 66 2.77 7.38 3.00
C GLN A 66 3.69 6.16 2.85
N SER A 67 5.01 6.39 2.89
CA SER A 67 5.99 5.32 2.72
C SER A 67 6.63 4.82 4.02
N ARG A 68 6.23 5.37 5.17
CA ARG A 68 6.82 5.00 6.47
C ARG A 68 6.48 3.60 6.92
N ARG A 69 5.28 3.14 6.60
CA ARG A 69 4.81 1.77 6.88
C ARG A 69 4.37 1.13 5.59
N LEU A 70 4.79 -0.10 5.40
CA LEU A 70 4.42 -0.91 4.25
C LEU A 70 3.69 -2.16 4.72
N GLN A 71 2.88 -2.71 3.84
CA GLN A 71 2.24 -4.00 4.04
C GLN A 71 2.89 -5.04 3.12
N LEU A 72 3.21 -6.18 3.69
CA LEU A 72 3.60 -7.38 2.98
C LEU A 72 2.37 -8.30 2.92
N ARG A 73 1.87 -8.54 1.72
CA ARG A 73 0.79 -9.49 1.47
C ARG A 73 1.40 -10.79 0.94
N ALA A 74 1.28 -11.84 1.72
CA ALA A 74 1.67 -13.19 1.33
C ALA A 74 0.41 -13.98 0.95
N GLU A 75 0.40 -14.58 -0.22
CA GLU A 75 -0.71 -15.40 -0.72
C GLU A 75 -0.41 -16.87 -0.46
N VAL A 76 -1.17 -17.47 0.46
CA VAL A 76 -0.97 -18.85 0.91
C VAL A 76 -1.92 -19.78 0.16
N PRO A 77 -1.41 -20.76 -0.60
CA PRO A 77 -2.25 -21.75 -1.27
C PRO A 77 -3.08 -22.57 -0.29
N GLU A 78 -4.26 -23.01 -0.72
CA GLU A 78 -5.21 -23.80 0.09
C GLU A 78 -4.57 -25.02 0.75
N ARG A 79 -3.69 -25.74 0.05
CA ARG A 79 -2.96 -26.90 0.61
C ARG A 79 -2.17 -26.61 1.90
N HIS A 80 -1.92 -25.35 2.22
CA HIS A 80 -1.18 -24.91 3.39
C HIS A 80 -2.04 -24.25 4.47
N TYR A 81 -3.37 -24.25 4.35
CA TYR A 81 -4.28 -23.61 5.31
C TYR A 81 -4.11 -24.11 6.74
N ALA A 82 -3.84 -25.40 6.91
CA ALA A 82 -3.58 -25.97 8.23
C ALA A 82 -2.38 -25.32 8.96
N MET A 83 -1.48 -24.67 8.23
CA MET A 83 -0.30 -24.01 8.79
C MET A 83 -0.57 -22.55 9.22
N LEU A 84 -1.65 -21.92 8.71
CA LEU A 84 -1.96 -20.52 8.99
C LEU A 84 -1.97 -20.14 10.48
N PRO A 85 -2.55 -20.94 11.41
CA PRO A 85 -2.53 -20.62 12.82
C PRO A 85 -1.13 -20.59 13.44
N ASN A 86 -0.18 -21.30 12.83
CA ASN A 86 1.20 -21.43 13.33
C ASN A 86 2.13 -20.35 12.79
N ILE A 87 1.67 -19.51 11.83
CA ILE A 87 2.50 -18.45 11.28
C ILE A 87 2.70 -17.37 12.34
N THR A 88 3.95 -17.07 12.65
CA THR A 88 4.35 -16.08 13.64
C THR A 88 5.05 -14.87 13.04
N GLY A 89 5.65 -15.03 11.84
CA GLY A 89 6.41 -13.99 11.17
C GLY A 89 6.64 -14.32 9.71
N ALA A 90 7.41 -13.49 9.07
CA ALA A 90 7.88 -13.72 7.70
C ALA A 90 9.22 -13.07 7.45
N ASN A 91 9.95 -13.62 6.49
CA ASN A 91 11.08 -12.99 5.83
C ASN A 91 10.74 -12.82 4.37
N PHE A 92 11.34 -11.87 3.70
CA PHE A 92 11.14 -11.68 2.27
C PHE A 92 12.43 -11.28 1.56
N ARG A 93 12.49 -11.55 0.27
CA ARG A 93 13.54 -11.06 -0.63
C ARG A 93 12.92 -10.54 -1.92
N PHE A 94 13.63 -9.66 -2.61
CA PHE A 94 13.19 -9.19 -3.91
C PHE A 94 13.43 -10.27 -4.97
N SER A 95 12.40 -10.51 -5.82
CA SER A 95 12.50 -11.45 -6.92
C SER A 95 13.34 -10.91 -8.09
N SER A 96 13.51 -9.59 -8.17
CA SER A 96 14.20 -8.90 -9.24
C SER A 96 15.42 -8.17 -8.70
N GLY A 97 16.60 -8.48 -9.21
CA GLY A 97 17.85 -7.82 -8.87
C GLY A 97 18.97 -8.77 -8.49
N ASN A 98 20.19 -8.26 -8.51
CA ASN A 98 21.40 -9.00 -8.06
C ASN A 98 21.53 -9.04 -6.53
N ASP A 99 20.62 -8.38 -5.81
CA ASP A 99 20.61 -8.36 -4.36
C ASP A 99 19.83 -9.57 -3.82
N ASN A 100 20.57 -10.57 -3.36
CA ASN A 100 20.00 -11.78 -2.75
C ASN A 100 19.74 -11.61 -1.23
N SER A 101 19.69 -10.36 -0.77
CA SER A 101 19.46 -10.02 0.64
C SER A 101 18.07 -10.44 1.10
N VAL A 102 18.03 -11.14 2.21
CA VAL A 102 16.79 -11.52 2.89
C VAL A 102 16.50 -10.50 3.99
N TYR A 103 15.34 -9.90 3.91
CA TYR A 103 14.83 -8.94 4.90
C TYR A 103 14.01 -9.70 5.94
N ALA A 104 14.42 -9.66 7.18
CA ALA A 104 13.65 -10.22 8.28
C ALA A 104 12.62 -9.18 8.77
N LEU A 105 11.34 -9.53 8.78
CA LEU A 105 10.30 -8.62 9.30
C LEU A 105 10.53 -8.24 10.76
N SER A 106 11.10 -9.13 11.56
CA SER A 106 11.43 -8.84 12.96
C SER A 106 12.40 -7.66 13.12
N SER A 107 13.37 -7.51 12.21
CA SER A 107 14.32 -6.39 12.23
C SER A 107 13.69 -5.07 11.75
N LEU A 108 12.56 -5.14 11.05
CA LEU A 108 11.80 -4.01 10.52
C LEU A 108 10.59 -3.64 11.41
N ASN A 109 10.55 -4.10 12.65
CA ASN A 109 9.39 -3.99 13.53
C ASN A 109 8.09 -4.51 12.88
N GLY A 110 8.24 -5.62 12.15
CA GLY A 110 7.14 -6.26 11.45
C GLY A 110 6.16 -6.92 12.39
N GLN A 111 4.88 -6.74 12.12
CA GLN A 111 3.80 -7.32 12.89
C GLN A 111 2.81 -8.01 11.97
N LEU A 112 2.29 -9.15 12.41
CA LEU A 112 1.20 -9.82 11.72
C LEU A 112 -0.11 -9.08 11.99
N VAL A 113 -0.71 -8.55 10.92
CA VAL A 113 -1.98 -7.79 10.98
C VAL A 113 -3.18 -8.70 10.83
N SER A 114 -3.12 -9.59 9.82
CA SER A 114 -4.25 -10.46 9.52
C SER A 114 -3.78 -11.79 8.94
N ARG A 115 -4.48 -12.84 9.36
CA ARG A 115 -4.53 -14.12 8.64
C ARG A 115 -5.92 -14.20 8.03
N GLY A 116 -6.03 -14.22 6.71
CA GLY A 116 -7.31 -14.38 6.04
C GLY A 116 -8.03 -15.62 6.58
N LYS A 117 -9.33 -15.49 6.80
CA LYS A 117 -10.18 -16.61 7.26
C LYS A 117 -10.90 -17.29 6.11
N SER A 118 -10.92 -16.68 4.93
CA SER A 118 -11.52 -17.21 3.71
C SER A 118 -10.73 -16.71 2.50
N ALA A 119 -10.65 -17.54 1.48
CA ALA A 119 -10.34 -17.07 0.13
C ALA A 119 -11.54 -16.24 -0.37
N GLU A 120 -11.31 -15.20 -1.15
CA GLU A 120 -12.38 -14.56 -1.90
C GLU A 120 -12.96 -15.57 -2.89
N THR A 121 -14.24 -15.42 -3.22
CA THR A 121 -14.92 -16.35 -4.11
C THR A 121 -14.20 -16.41 -5.47
N GLY A 122 -13.54 -17.55 -5.76
CA GLY A 122 -12.72 -17.73 -6.94
C GLY A 122 -11.20 -17.67 -6.74
N ASP A 123 -10.73 -17.28 -5.55
CA ASP A 123 -9.31 -17.30 -5.23
C ASP A 123 -8.90 -18.58 -4.51
N PHE A 124 -7.85 -19.23 -5.03
CA PHE A 124 -7.24 -20.42 -4.40
C PHE A 124 -6.20 -20.08 -3.32
N PHE A 125 -6.16 -18.80 -2.91
CA PHE A 125 -5.16 -18.29 -1.98
C PHE A 125 -5.81 -17.54 -0.80
N VAL A 126 -5.23 -17.70 0.37
CA VAL A 126 -5.59 -16.93 1.55
C VAL A 126 -4.52 -15.89 1.83
N PRO A 127 -4.87 -14.61 1.91
CA PRO A 127 -3.91 -13.57 2.20
C PRO A 127 -3.49 -13.57 3.68
N VAL A 128 -2.18 -13.53 3.92
CA VAL A 128 -1.58 -13.23 5.22
C VAL A 128 -0.91 -11.87 5.11
N ILE A 129 -1.32 -10.94 5.96
CA ILE A 129 -0.90 -9.54 5.89
C ILE A 129 -0.02 -9.22 7.09
N PHE A 130 1.16 -8.72 6.81
CA PHE A 130 2.07 -8.15 7.78
C PHE A 130 2.23 -6.66 7.52
N GLU A 131 2.47 -5.89 8.56
CA GLU A 131 2.82 -4.48 8.47
C GLU A 131 4.18 -4.27 9.09
N PHE A 132 5.03 -3.44 8.47
CA PHE A 132 6.39 -3.20 8.92
C PHE A 132 6.87 -1.79 8.60
N ASN A 133 7.90 -1.32 9.30
CA ASN A 133 8.49 -0.02 9.06
C ASN A 133 9.37 -0.05 7.81
N ASN A 134 9.12 0.90 6.92
CA ASN A 134 9.98 1.11 5.76
C ASN A 134 11.26 1.85 6.20
N VAL A 135 12.39 1.17 6.17
CA VAL A 135 13.69 1.76 6.52
C VAL A 135 14.37 2.48 5.33
N GLY A 136 13.59 2.96 4.37
CA GLY A 136 14.05 4.02 3.47
C GLY A 136 14.17 3.70 1.99
N HIS A 137 14.06 2.44 1.55
CA HIS A 137 14.31 2.11 0.13
C HIS A 137 13.29 1.17 -0.51
N LEU A 138 12.32 0.67 0.27
CA LEU A 138 11.35 -0.28 -0.26
C LEU A 138 10.20 0.46 -0.95
N VAL A 139 9.93 0.08 -2.19
CA VAL A 139 8.88 0.68 -3.02
C VAL A 139 7.61 -0.17 -2.92
N SER A 140 6.49 0.49 -2.63
CA SER A 140 5.17 -0.16 -2.65
C SER A 140 4.80 -0.64 -4.05
N GLY A 141 4.21 -1.84 -4.14
CA GLY A 141 3.83 -2.46 -5.41
C GLY A 141 4.90 -3.36 -6.01
N THR A 142 6.01 -3.59 -5.31
CA THR A 142 7.07 -4.52 -5.75
C THR A 142 6.70 -5.95 -5.37
N PHE A 143 6.95 -6.90 -6.28
CA PHE A 143 6.81 -8.33 -6.01
C PHE A 143 8.02 -8.86 -5.27
N VAL A 144 7.76 -9.65 -4.25
CA VAL A 144 8.78 -10.25 -3.39
C VAL A 144 8.49 -11.73 -3.17
N GLU A 145 9.52 -12.50 -2.94
CA GLU A 145 9.42 -13.87 -2.46
C GLU A 145 9.32 -13.86 -0.94
N VAL A 146 8.29 -14.51 -0.39
CA VAL A 146 7.98 -14.48 1.04
C VAL A 146 8.23 -15.86 1.65
N TYR A 147 8.99 -15.90 2.73
CA TYR A 147 9.23 -17.07 3.56
C TYR A 147 8.44 -16.90 4.85
N LEU A 148 7.33 -17.62 4.99
CA LEU A 148 6.53 -17.60 6.21
C LEU A 148 7.20 -18.39 7.31
N LEU A 149 7.30 -17.78 8.49
CA LEU A 149 7.90 -18.38 9.67
C LEU A 149 6.81 -18.94 10.58
N GLY A 150 6.94 -20.20 10.93
CA GLY A 150 6.09 -20.86 11.92
C GLY A 150 6.66 -20.76 13.32
N ARG A 151 5.98 -21.42 14.28
CA ARG A 151 6.52 -21.57 15.64
C ARG A 151 7.81 -22.36 15.62
N GLU A 152 8.77 -21.92 16.39
CA GLU A 152 10.03 -22.63 16.56
C GLU A 152 9.78 -24.04 17.13
N ARG A 153 10.42 -25.01 16.53
CA ARG A 153 10.42 -26.39 17.02
C ARG A 153 11.74 -26.65 17.73
N GLN A 154 11.64 -27.00 19.00
CA GLN A 154 12.80 -27.40 19.79
C GLN A 154 13.13 -28.87 19.58
N GLY A 155 14.39 -29.23 19.75
CA GLY A 155 14.85 -30.62 19.66
C GLY A 155 14.92 -31.21 18.24
N VAL A 156 14.93 -30.33 17.20
CA VAL A 156 15.07 -30.75 15.81
C VAL A 156 16.49 -30.48 15.32
N ILE A 157 17.01 -31.39 14.48
CA ILE A 157 18.27 -31.22 13.79
C ILE A 157 17.98 -30.76 12.37
N SER A 158 18.52 -29.62 11.98
CA SER A 158 18.43 -29.12 10.61
C SER A 158 19.60 -29.63 9.78
N ILE A 159 19.26 -30.19 8.64
CA ILE A 159 20.27 -30.70 7.69
C ILE A 159 20.05 -30.04 6.32
N PRO A 160 21.12 -29.84 5.52
CA PRO A 160 20.98 -29.42 4.14
C PRO A 160 20.18 -30.44 3.33
N ILE A 161 19.32 -29.98 2.42
CA ILE A 161 18.53 -30.87 1.55
C ILE A 161 19.43 -31.79 0.68
N THR A 162 20.64 -31.32 0.38
CA THR A 162 21.67 -32.09 -0.36
C THR A 162 22.20 -33.28 0.40
N SER A 163 22.01 -33.35 1.73
CA SER A 163 22.40 -34.48 2.59
C SER A 163 21.30 -35.55 2.64
N LEU A 164 20.17 -35.34 1.98
CA LEU A 164 19.07 -36.26 1.93
C LEU A 164 19.20 -37.16 0.70
N THR A 165 19.24 -38.46 0.91
CA THR A 165 19.23 -39.46 -0.14
C THR A 165 17.91 -40.17 -0.14
N GLU A 166 17.29 -40.30 -1.30
CA GLU A 166 16.03 -41.04 -1.48
C GLU A 166 16.32 -42.36 -2.19
N GLU A 167 15.87 -43.44 -1.59
CA GLU A 167 15.95 -44.76 -2.18
C GLU A 167 14.61 -45.49 -1.97
N GLN A 168 13.94 -45.88 -3.05
CA GLN A 168 12.64 -46.57 -3.06
C GLN A 168 11.55 -45.82 -2.25
N GLY A 169 11.51 -44.48 -2.29
CA GLY A 169 10.53 -43.68 -1.56
C GLY A 169 10.83 -43.48 -0.07
N VAL A 170 11.95 -43.97 0.39
CA VAL A 170 12.44 -43.78 1.78
C VAL A 170 13.61 -42.80 1.78
N TYR A 171 13.57 -41.84 2.70
CA TYR A 171 14.65 -40.87 2.83
C TYR A 171 15.66 -41.28 3.89
N TYR A 172 16.93 -41.20 3.54
CA TYR A 172 18.05 -41.55 4.40
C TYR A 172 19.01 -40.38 4.61
N VAL A 173 19.63 -40.33 5.78
CA VAL A 173 20.70 -39.42 6.11
C VAL A 173 21.85 -40.21 6.65
N TYR A 174 23.03 -39.99 6.09
CA TYR A 174 24.27 -40.65 6.58
C TYR A 174 24.89 -39.82 7.70
N LEU A 175 25.07 -40.45 8.86
CA LEU A 175 25.77 -39.86 10.00
C LEU A 175 27.22 -40.34 10.01
N ARG A 176 28.16 -39.40 10.00
CA ARG A 176 29.58 -39.73 10.17
C ARG A 176 29.86 -40.03 11.66
N THR A 177 30.11 -41.28 11.99
CA THR A 177 30.33 -41.78 13.36
C THR A 177 31.78 -42.08 13.63
N GLY A 178 32.70 -41.19 13.41
CA GLY A 178 34.12 -41.41 13.81
C GLY A 178 35.12 -40.77 12.86
N ASP A 179 36.22 -40.28 13.41
CA ASP A 179 37.43 -39.96 12.69
C ASP A 179 38.18 -41.25 12.47
N HIS A 180 38.20 -41.73 11.24
CA HIS A 180 39.25 -42.68 10.85
C HIS A 180 40.46 -41.87 10.44
N SER A 181 41.48 -41.83 11.32
CA SER A 181 42.86 -41.47 11.01
C SER A 181 43.47 -42.45 10.01
#